data_432c1e0b3b88317cb23549a87db1f37b
#
_entry.id   432c1e0b3b88317cb23549a87db1f37b
#
_cell.length_a   1.000
_cell.length_b   1.000
_cell.length_c   1.000
_cell.angle_alpha   90.00
_cell.angle_beta   90.00
_cell.angle_gamma   90.00
#
_symmetry.space_group_name_H-M   'P 1'
#
loop_
_entity.id
_entity.type
_entity.pdbx_description
1 polymer ?
#
loop_
_entity_poly.entity_id
_entity_poly.type
_entity_poly.pdbx_seq_one_letter_code
_entity_poly.pdbx_strand_id
1 'polypeptide(L)'
;MHTMENPLVPSINNRERCSFLDTFPMEYPGHGAGDYREGCIRVKTKAGHSVVGLQYESYKILDEKPALEGLPSSFAGNEACQTLVLTCKDSILDLEVELLYSVFEKEDIITRSVRVINHSADPIYLTKVYSACVDMDDRDYEWLTLHGSWARERQIERKKLGYGKQSVGSVRGESSHQEHPFIAWMDPDTTQTQGDVYAMHFVYSGNFQAQIEKSQFESIRVTMGINAEDFCWKLKQGECFTAPEVVLTFSSEGMGNMTRNLHDFYR
;
A
#
# COMPACT_ATOMS: atom_id res chain seq x y z
N MET A 1 -0.54 -0.85 -21.14
CA MET A 1 -1.18 0.44 -21.42
C MET A 1 -2.56 0.13 -22.00
N HIS A 2 -3.59 0.04 -21.15
CA HIS A 2 -4.95 -0.14 -21.66
C HIS A 2 -5.39 1.18 -22.27
N THR A 3 -5.67 1.15 -23.56
CA THR A 3 -6.21 2.31 -24.27
C THR A 3 -7.58 2.64 -23.71
N MET A 4 -7.81 3.91 -23.41
CA MET A 4 -9.06 4.47 -22.87
C MET A 4 -10.26 4.36 -23.84
N GLU A 5 -10.21 3.50 -24.87
CA GLU A 5 -11.25 3.43 -25.91
C GLU A 5 -12.55 2.77 -25.47
N ASN A 6 -12.56 2.06 -24.33
CA ASN A 6 -13.81 1.49 -23.84
C ASN A 6 -13.74 1.19 -22.32
N PRO A 7 -13.79 2.21 -21.46
CA PRO A 7 -13.62 2.05 -20.01
C PRO A 7 -14.78 1.29 -19.34
N LEU A 8 -15.78 0.89 -20.07
CA LEU A 8 -16.99 0.25 -19.56
C LEU A 8 -17.18 -1.19 -20.05
N VAL A 9 -16.20 -1.80 -20.72
CA VAL A 9 -16.31 -3.22 -21.09
C VAL A 9 -15.88 -4.07 -19.89
N PRO A 10 -16.82 -4.61 -19.13
CA PRO A 10 -16.50 -5.51 -18.06
C PRO A 10 -16.15 -6.88 -18.65
N SER A 11 -15.09 -7.42 -18.14
CA SER A 11 -14.69 -8.81 -18.16
C SER A 11 -14.60 -9.54 -19.51
N ILE A 12 -13.53 -10.24 -19.59
CA ILE A 12 -13.09 -11.16 -20.63
C ILE A 12 -14.06 -12.36 -20.80
N ASN A 13 -14.95 -12.58 -19.84
CA ASN A 13 -15.85 -13.74 -19.87
C ASN A 13 -17.30 -13.31 -19.71
N ASN A 14 -18.08 -13.43 -20.79
CA ASN A 14 -19.52 -13.13 -20.83
C ASN A 14 -20.39 -13.95 -19.85
N ARG A 15 -19.82 -14.92 -19.15
CA ARG A 15 -20.51 -15.76 -18.17
C ARG A 15 -20.29 -15.33 -16.73
N GLU A 16 -19.27 -14.52 -16.45
CA GLU A 16 -18.99 -14.01 -15.12
C GLU A 16 -19.52 -12.60 -14.96
N ARG A 17 -20.39 -12.41 -13.98
CA ARG A 17 -20.85 -11.09 -13.56
C ARG A 17 -19.87 -10.56 -12.52
N CYS A 18 -18.98 -9.70 -12.93
CA CYS A 18 -18.07 -8.99 -12.03
C CYS A 18 -18.25 -7.47 -12.17
N SER A 19 -17.80 -6.74 -11.19
CA SER A 19 -17.63 -5.31 -11.33
C SER A 19 -16.46 -5.03 -12.27
N PHE A 20 -16.59 -3.99 -13.10
CA PHE A 20 -15.48 -3.49 -13.92
C PHE A 20 -14.24 -3.22 -13.04
N LEU A 21 -14.44 -2.66 -11.85
CA LEU A 21 -13.35 -2.31 -10.93
C LEU A 21 -12.63 -3.52 -10.35
N ASP A 22 -13.27 -4.72 -10.30
CA ASP A 22 -12.60 -5.94 -9.80
C ASP A 22 -11.44 -6.40 -10.68
N THR A 23 -11.46 -6.04 -11.96
CA THR A 23 -10.43 -6.44 -12.94
C THR A 23 -9.49 -5.31 -13.31
N PHE A 24 -9.76 -4.10 -12.84
CA PHE A 24 -8.98 -2.92 -13.18
C PHE A 24 -7.93 -2.64 -12.09
N PRO A 25 -6.66 -2.36 -12.46
CA PRO A 25 -5.67 -1.96 -11.48
C PRO A 25 -6.03 -0.59 -10.88
N MET A 26 -6.14 -0.55 -9.56
CA MET A 26 -6.51 0.64 -8.80
C MET A 26 -5.31 1.18 -8.05
N GLU A 27 -5.16 2.50 -8.04
CA GLU A 27 -4.06 3.15 -7.35
C GLU A 27 -4.27 3.21 -5.83
N TYR A 28 -5.47 3.57 -5.39
CA TYR A 28 -5.83 3.66 -3.98
C TYR A 28 -7.34 3.43 -3.80
N PRO A 29 -7.79 2.17 -3.81
CA PRO A 29 -9.22 1.84 -3.79
C PRO A 29 -9.85 2.18 -2.45
N GLY A 30 -11.01 2.86 -2.52
CA GLY A 30 -11.88 3.08 -1.37
C GLY A 30 -12.79 1.87 -1.11
N HIS A 31 -13.18 1.69 0.14
CA HIS A 31 -14.13 0.64 0.52
C HIS A 31 -15.51 0.89 -0.07
N GLY A 32 -16.13 -0.14 -0.63
CA GLY A 32 -17.55 -0.14 -1.06
C GLY A 32 -17.82 0.59 -2.38
N ALA A 33 -16.80 1.00 -3.13
CA ALA A 33 -16.94 1.72 -4.39
C ALA A 33 -17.08 0.81 -5.63
N GLY A 34 -17.39 -0.48 -5.44
CA GLY A 34 -17.59 -1.44 -6.54
C GLY A 34 -16.35 -2.29 -6.86
N ASP A 35 -15.21 -2.07 -6.21
CA ASP A 35 -14.09 -3.00 -6.15
C ASP A 35 -14.26 -3.89 -4.91
N TYR A 36 -14.36 -5.20 -5.10
CA TYR A 36 -14.60 -6.16 -4.01
C TYR A 36 -13.31 -6.74 -3.42
N ARG A 37 -12.15 -6.40 -4.00
CA ARG A 37 -10.84 -6.67 -3.41
C ARG A 37 -10.63 -5.77 -2.20
N GLU A 38 -9.55 -6.00 -1.47
CA GLU A 38 -9.21 -5.22 -0.28
C GLU A 38 -9.09 -3.72 -0.56
N GLY A 39 -9.92 -2.90 0.09
CA GLY A 39 -9.84 -1.43 0.01
C GLY A 39 -8.75 -0.86 0.92
N CYS A 40 -8.11 0.23 0.49
CA CYS A 40 -7.04 0.90 1.23
C CYS A 40 -7.55 1.88 2.28
N ILE A 41 -8.73 2.47 2.07
CA ILE A 41 -9.34 3.42 2.99
C ILE A 41 -10.78 3.00 3.30
N ARG A 42 -11.14 3.05 4.57
CA ARG A 42 -12.51 2.85 5.04
C ARG A 42 -12.82 3.87 6.14
N VAL A 43 -13.96 4.49 6.00
CA VAL A 43 -14.45 5.48 6.96
C VAL A 43 -15.73 5.02 7.63
N LYS A 44 -16.12 5.73 8.67
CA LYS A 44 -17.46 5.65 9.24
C LYS A 44 -17.93 7.06 9.58
N THR A 45 -19.05 7.45 8.97
CA THR A 45 -19.70 8.72 9.29
C THR A 45 -20.63 8.56 10.50
N LYS A 46 -21.10 9.66 11.06
CA LYS A 46 -22.11 9.66 12.13
C LYS A 46 -23.41 8.95 11.72
N ALA A 47 -23.77 9.03 10.44
CA ALA A 47 -24.95 8.34 9.89
C ALA A 47 -24.70 6.86 9.58
N GLY A 48 -23.47 6.35 9.78
CA GLY A 48 -23.11 4.95 9.54
C GLY A 48 -22.60 4.62 8.14
N HIS A 49 -22.49 5.61 7.24
CA HIS A 49 -21.91 5.38 5.90
C HIS A 49 -20.43 4.99 5.99
N SER A 50 -20.01 4.04 5.15
CA SER A 50 -18.64 3.52 5.10
C SER A 50 -18.04 3.49 3.69
N VAL A 51 -18.82 3.85 2.67
CA VAL A 51 -18.37 3.87 1.27
C VAL A 51 -17.45 5.07 1.03
N VAL A 52 -16.34 4.86 0.32
CA VAL A 52 -15.41 5.90 -0.10
C VAL A 52 -15.18 5.78 -1.60
N GLY A 53 -15.59 6.80 -2.35
CA GLY A 53 -15.52 6.86 -3.81
C GLY A 53 -14.53 7.93 -4.27
N LEU A 54 -13.23 7.66 -4.17
CA LEU A 54 -12.19 8.61 -4.56
C LEU A 54 -12.13 8.82 -6.08
N GLN A 55 -12.05 10.07 -6.48
CA GLN A 55 -11.81 10.48 -7.86
C GLN A 55 -10.56 11.35 -7.92
N TYR A 56 -9.76 11.18 -8.97
CA TYR A 56 -8.60 12.04 -9.22
C TYR A 56 -9.02 13.50 -9.40
N GLU A 57 -8.33 14.40 -8.73
CA GLU A 57 -8.55 15.85 -8.81
C GLU A 57 -7.37 16.55 -9.48
N SER A 58 -6.16 16.39 -8.95
CA SER A 58 -4.97 17.10 -9.41
C SER A 58 -3.68 16.40 -8.97
N TYR A 59 -2.55 16.91 -9.47
CA TYR A 59 -1.23 16.53 -8.96
C TYR A 59 -0.31 17.74 -8.82
N LYS A 60 0.72 17.59 -8.00
CA LYS A 60 1.86 18.50 -7.90
C LYS A 60 3.15 17.69 -7.75
N ILE A 61 4.26 18.28 -8.21
CA ILE A 61 5.61 17.72 -8.02
C ILE A 61 6.38 18.69 -7.12
N LEU A 62 7.01 18.14 -6.09
CA LEU A 62 7.87 18.85 -5.15
C LEU A 62 9.31 18.39 -5.39
N ASP A 63 10.25 19.35 -5.31
CA ASP A 63 11.70 19.05 -5.45
C ASP A 63 12.34 18.60 -4.12
N GLU A 64 11.53 18.14 -3.19
CA GLU A 64 11.94 17.64 -1.88
C GLU A 64 10.98 16.55 -1.38
N LYS A 65 11.42 15.80 -0.37
CA LYS A 65 10.54 14.87 0.36
C LYS A 65 9.88 15.61 1.54
N PRO A 66 8.55 15.72 1.56
CA PRO A 66 7.83 16.33 2.69
C PRO A 66 8.05 15.55 3.99
N ALA A 67 8.23 16.28 5.09
CA ALA A 67 8.26 15.66 6.42
C ALA A 67 6.90 15.02 6.76
N LEU A 68 6.93 13.87 7.42
CA LEU A 68 5.74 13.24 8.01
C LEU A 68 5.69 13.62 9.49
N GLU A 69 4.95 14.68 9.80
CA GLU A 69 4.91 15.22 11.14
C GLU A 69 4.46 14.18 12.19
N GLY A 70 5.25 14.00 13.26
CA GLY A 70 4.96 13.05 14.33
C GLY A 70 5.20 11.58 14.01
N LEU A 71 5.72 11.26 12.82
CA LEU A 71 5.98 9.89 12.38
C LEU A 71 7.46 9.68 12.04
N PRO A 72 7.99 8.47 12.25
CA PRO A 72 9.28 8.10 11.67
C PRO A 72 9.17 8.14 10.14
N SER A 73 10.20 8.64 9.48
CA SER A 73 10.26 8.68 8.02
C SER A 73 11.71 8.66 7.55
N SER A 74 11.95 8.18 6.35
CA SER A 74 13.21 8.38 5.66
C SER A 74 13.36 9.84 5.23
N PHE A 75 14.58 10.26 4.96
CA PHE A 75 14.89 11.61 4.49
C PHE A 75 15.93 11.55 3.36
N ALA A 76 15.88 12.51 2.48
CA ALA A 76 16.74 12.54 1.29
C ALA A 76 18.20 12.93 1.58
N GLY A 77 18.51 13.40 2.78
CA GLY A 77 19.85 13.93 3.09
C GLY A 77 20.24 15.06 2.14
N ASN A 78 21.40 14.93 1.50
CA ASN A 78 21.90 15.88 0.50
C ASN A 78 21.58 15.42 -0.94
N GLU A 79 20.81 14.36 -1.12
CA GLU A 79 20.50 13.79 -2.41
C GLU A 79 19.24 14.38 -3.02
N ALA A 80 19.17 14.45 -4.34
CA ALA A 80 17.98 14.93 -5.03
C ALA A 80 16.86 13.88 -4.90
N CYS A 81 15.74 14.32 -4.33
CA CYS A 81 14.53 13.54 -4.24
C CYS A 81 13.37 14.39 -4.75
N GLN A 82 12.55 13.83 -5.62
CA GLN A 82 11.30 14.45 -6.05
C GLN A 82 10.11 13.71 -5.48
N THR A 83 9.07 14.45 -5.13
CA THR A 83 7.84 13.86 -4.62
C THR A 83 6.66 14.24 -5.52
N LEU A 84 6.03 13.22 -6.09
CA LEU A 84 4.71 13.35 -6.71
C LEU A 84 3.65 13.29 -5.61
N VAL A 85 2.77 14.26 -5.58
CA VAL A 85 1.56 14.26 -4.74
C VAL A 85 0.34 14.22 -5.65
N LEU A 86 -0.41 13.12 -5.58
CA LEU A 86 -1.71 12.99 -6.25
C LEU A 86 -2.81 13.35 -5.26
N THR A 87 -3.68 14.27 -5.65
CA THR A 87 -4.86 14.65 -4.87
C THR A 87 -6.08 13.96 -5.42
N CYS A 88 -6.79 13.23 -4.58
CA CYS A 88 -8.06 12.58 -4.88
C CYS A 88 -9.14 13.09 -3.92
N LYS A 89 -10.38 13.11 -4.38
CA LYS A 89 -11.53 13.58 -3.58
C LYS A 89 -12.71 12.63 -3.64
N ASP A 90 -13.39 12.52 -2.52
CA ASP A 90 -14.76 12.02 -2.44
C ASP A 90 -15.68 13.22 -2.22
N SER A 91 -16.44 13.60 -3.25
CA SER A 91 -17.29 14.78 -3.22
C SER A 91 -18.54 14.61 -2.35
N ILE A 92 -18.94 13.38 -2.02
CA ILE A 92 -20.09 13.08 -1.14
C ILE A 92 -19.71 13.23 0.31
N LEU A 93 -18.52 12.71 0.67
CA LEU A 93 -17.97 12.80 2.01
C LEU A 93 -17.26 14.11 2.30
N ASP A 94 -16.98 14.91 1.27
CA ASP A 94 -16.08 16.07 1.33
C ASP A 94 -14.73 15.71 1.97
N LEU A 95 -14.18 14.59 1.48
CA LEU A 95 -12.94 14.00 1.95
C LEU A 95 -11.87 14.12 0.87
N GLU A 96 -10.70 14.63 1.25
CA GLU A 96 -9.54 14.71 0.37
C GLU A 96 -8.48 13.69 0.80
N VAL A 97 -7.85 13.06 -0.18
CA VAL A 97 -6.76 12.11 0.04
C VAL A 97 -5.58 12.49 -0.84
N GLU A 98 -4.45 12.81 -0.22
CA GLU A 98 -3.19 13.01 -0.92
C GLU A 98 -2.35 11.74 -0.87
N LEU A 99 -1.92 11.25 -2.03
CA LEU A 99 -1.00 10.12 -2.18
C LEU A 99 0.39 10.68 -2.48
N LEU A 100 1.35 10.45 -1.60
CA LEU A 100 2.72 10.97 -1.70
C LEU A 100 3.66 9.87 -2.20
N TYR A 101 4.41 10.13 -3.25
CA TYR A 101 5.42 9.25 -3.84
C TYR A 101 6.75 10.00 -3.91
N SER A 102 7.68 9.67 -3.04
CA SER A 102 9.03 10.25 -3.11
C SER A 102 9.99 9.25 -3.75
N VAL A 103 10.69 9.69 -4.79
CA VAL A 103 11.54 8.85 -5.64
C VAL A 103 13.00 9.09 -5.30
N PHE A 104 13.72 8.00 -5.02
CA PHE A 104 15.15 7.95 -4.76
C PHE A 104 15.79 7.11 -5.87
N GLU A 105 16.20 7.80 -6.92
CA GLU A 105 16.62 7.16 -8.18
C GLU A 105 17.88 6.29 -8.03
N LYS A 106 18.84 6.71 -7.22
CA LYS A 106 20.10 5.98 -7.04
C LYS A 106 19.94 4.66 -6.29
N GLU A 107 18.98 4.60 -5.39
CA GLU A 107 18.72 3.46 -4.52
C GLU A 107 17.64 2.53 -5.09
N ASP A 108 17.02 2.86 -6.23
CA ASP A 108 15.85 2.17 -6.78
C ASP A 108 14.71 2.06 -5.74
N ILE A 109 14.46 3.15 -5.04
CA ILE A 109 13.47 3.23 -3.95
C ILE A 109 12.38 4.24 -4.29
N ILE A 110 11.16 3.87 -3.97
CA ILE A 110 10.02 4.80 -3.88
C ILE A 110 9.45 4.71 -2.47
N THR A 111 9.33 5.85 -1.79
CA THR A 111 8.59 5.87 -0.53
C THR A 111 7.17 6.34 -0.74
N ARG A 112 6.23 5.80 0.02
CA ARG A 112 4.82 6.10 -0.09
C ARG A 112 4.20 6.41 1.27
N SER A 113 3.44 7.48 1.34
CA SER A 113 2.60 7.85 2.47
C SER A 113 1.27 8.42 1.98
N VAL A 114 0.29 8.51 2.85
CA VAL A 114 -1.05 9.01 2.54
C VAL A 114 -1.46 10.04 3.57
N ARG A 115 -2.04 11.14 3.12
CA ARG A 115 -2.71 12.12 3.96
C ARG A 115 -4.20 12.10 3.68
N VAL A 116 -5.00 12.14 4.73
CA VAL A 116 -6.46 12.18 4.65
C VAL A 116 -6.94 13.44 5.35
N ILE A 117 -7.66 14.29 4.65
CA ILE A 117 -8.11 15.60 5.12
C ILE A 117 -9.64 15.63 5.08
N ASN A 118 -10.25 15.99 6.21
CA ASN A 118 -11.70 16.12 6.32
C ASN A 118 -12.12 17.59 6.10
N HIS A 119 -12.81 17.89 5.01
CA HIS A 119 -13.37 19.20 4.74
C HIS A 119 -14.83 19.33 5.20
N SER A 120 -15.51 18.21 5.48
CA SER A 120 -16.91 18.23 5.91
C SER A 120 -17.09 18.85 7.28
N ALA A 121 -18.28 19.40 7.54
CA ALA A 121 -18.62 19.99 8.83
C ALA A 121 -18.69 18.96 9.98
N ASP A 122 -19.03 17.70 9.65
CA ASP A 122 -19.11 16.62 10.62
C ASP A 122 -17.80 15.83 10.73
N PRO A 123 -17.46 15.30 11.92
CA PRO A 123 -16.30 14.44 12.08
C PRO A 123 -16.51 13.11 11.32
N ILE A 124 -15.44 12.64 10.66
CA ILE A 124 -15.35 11.33 10.01
C ILE A 124 -14.43 10.45 10.85
N TYR A 125 -14.77 9.17 11.00
CA TYR A 125 -13.96 8.19 11.70
C TYR A 125 -13.23 7.33 10.64
N LEU A 126 -11.91 7.41 10.61
CA LEU A 126 -11.09 6.53 9.79
C LEU A 126 -10.99 5.18 10.50
N THR A 127 -11.48 4.12 9.88
CA THR A 127 -11.41 2.76 10.42
C THR A 127 -10.41 1.89 9.68
N LYS A 128 -9.81 2.42 8.60
CA LYS A 128 -8.70 1.86 7.87
C LYS A 128 -8.05 2.93 7.01
N VAL A 129 -6.72 3.00 7.05
CA VAL A 129 -5.90 3.80 6.13
C VAL A 129 -4.60 3.05 5.90
N TYR A 130 -4.47 2.40 4.74
CA TYR A 130 -3.22 1.81 4.32
C TYR A 130 -2.33 2.85 3.65
N SER A 131 -1.02 2.68 3.77
CA SER A 131 -0.04 3.61 3.22
C SER A 131 0.31 3.31 1.78
N ALA A 132 0.21 2.04 1.37
CA ALA A 132 0.56 1.59 0.02
C ALA A 132 -0.43 0.56 -0.51
N CYS A 133 -0.61 0.60 -1.84
CA CYS A 133 -1.33 -0.37 -2.64
C CYS A 133 -0.59 -0.55 -3.96
N VAL A 134 -0.44 -1.79 -4.40
CA VAL A 134 0.08 -2.13 -5.73
C VAL A 134 -0.81 -3.22 -6.31
N ASP A 135 -1.44 -2.92 -7.44
CA ASP A 135 -2.19 -3.88 -8.24
C ASP A 135 -1.36 -4.28 -9.45
N MET A 136 -1.26 -5.57 -9.74
CA MET A 136 -0.53 -6.10 -10.89
C MET A 136 -1.10 -7.44 -11.33
N ASP A 137 -0.76 -7.85 -12.56
CA ASP A 137 -1.10 -9.17 -13.06
C ASP A 137 -0.37 -10.24 -12.23
N ASP A 138 -1.04 -11.36 -11.96
CA ASP A 138 -0.41 -12.50 -11.32
C ASP A 138 0.48 -13.25 -12.31
N ARG A 139 1.71 -13.57 -11.88
CA ARG A 139 2.67 -14.40 -12.62
C ARG A 139 3.03 -15.66 -11.83
N ASP A 140 2.06 -16.19 -11.07
CA ASP A 140 2.28 -17.30 -10.15
C ASP A 140 3.29 -17.00 -9.04
N TYR A 141 3.33 -15.75 -8.59
CA TYR A 141 4.28 -15.27 -7.60
C TYR A 141 4.38 -16.15 -6.35
N GLU A 142 5.57 -16.16 -5.80
CA GLU A 142 5.84 -16.54 -4.43
C GLU A 142 6.00 -15.30 -3.57
N TRP A 143 5.61 -15.39 -2.31
CA TRP A 143 5.82 -14.31 -1.37
C TRP A 143 6.72 -14.72 -0.23
N LEU A 144 7.45 -13.75 0.33
CA LEU A 144 8.41 -13.94 1.40
C LEU A 144 8.05 -13.05 2.57
N THR A 145 8.01 -13.65 3.75
CA THR A 145 7.78 -13.00 5.04
C THR A 145 8.87 -13.38 6.04
N LEU A 146 9.01 -12.58 7.09
CA LEU A 146 10.01 -12.79 8.13
C LEU A 146 9.31 -12.97 9.48
N HIS A 147 9.54 -14.13 10.09
CA HIS A 147 8.92 -14.54 11.35
C HIS A 147 9.98 -14.83 12.41
N GLY A 148 9.57 -15.07 13.62
CA GLY A 148 10.49 -15.56 14.63
C GLY A 148 10.05 -15.37 16.07
N SER A 149 11.05 -15.41 16.93
CA SER A 149 10.93 -15.20 18.36
C SER A 149 12.26 -14.74 18.92
N TRP A 150 12.32 -14.43 20.19
CA TRP A 150 13.58 -14.14 20.87
C TRP A 150 14.64 -15.22 20.60
N ALA A 151 15.84 -14.80 20.23
CA ALA A 151 16.98 -15.63 19.78
C ALA A 151 16.74 -16.49 18.52
N ARG A 152 15.65 -16.24 17.79
CA ARG A 152 15.33 -16.86 16.50
C ARG A 152 14.58 -15.86 15.60
N GLU A 153 15.07 -14.64 15.50
CA GLU A 153 14.48 -13.56 14.75
C GLU A 153 14.66 -13.76 13.24
N ARG A 154 13.75 -13.18 12.46
CA ARG A 154 13.83 -13.05 11.00
C ARG A 154 13.99 -14.38 10.25
N GLN A 155 13.31 -15.42 10.71
CA GLN A 155 13.22 -16.65 9.95
C GLN A 155 12.44 -16.41 8.67
N ILE A 156 13.06 -16.74 7.53
CA ILE A 156 12.48 -16.53 6.21
C ILE A 156 11.46 -17.62 5.94
N GLU A 157 10.24 -17.23 5.63
CA GLU A 157 9.25 -18.09 5.01
C GLU A 157 9.00 -17.62 3.58
N ARG A 158 9.16 -18.53 2.61
CA ARG A 158 8.85 -18.29 1.19
C ARG A 158 7.87 -19.36 0.71
N LYS A 159 6.75 -18.92 0.13
CA LYS A 159 5.70 -19.83 -0.31
C LYS A 159 4.93 -19.27 -1.51
N LYS A 160 4.37 -20.16 -2.32
CA LYS A 160 3.52 -19.81 -3.45
C LYS A 160 2.26 -19.08 -2.96
N LEU A 161 1.83 -18.06 -3.71
CA LEU A 161 0.57 -17.38 -3.46
C LEU A 161 -0.62 -18.29 -3.80
N GLY A 162 -1.52 -18.45 -2.84
CA GLY A 162 -2.83 -19.06 -3.04
C GLY A 162 -3.91 -18.01 -3.34
N TYR A 163 -5.07 -18.47 -3.81
CA TYR A 163 -6.23 -17.59 -3.96
C TYR A 163 -6.69 -17.01 -2.62
N GLY A 164 -7.24 -15.80 -2.69
CA GLY A 164 -7.67 -15.05 -1.52
C GLY A 164 -6.55 -14.30 -0.83
N LYS A 165 -6.74 -13.99 0.45
CA LYS A 165 -5.83 -13.11 1.22
C LYS A 165 -4.82 -13.92 2.01
N GLN A 166 -3.55 -13.57 1.85
CA GLN A 166 -2.46 -13.97 2.72
C GLN A 166 -1.93 -12.73 3.39
N SER A 167 -1.71 -12.77 4.70
CA SER A 167 -1.29 -11.60 5.46
C SER A 167 -0.27 -11.90 6.54
N VAL A 168 0.52 -10.90 6.87
CA VAL A 168 1.40 -10.83 8.04
C VAL A 168 1.10 -9.52 8.77
N GLY A 169 1.12 -9.52 10.09
CA GLY A 169 0.81 -8.30 10.84
C GLY A 169 0.89 -8.48 12.35
N SER A 170 0.75 -7.37 13.05
CA SER A 170 0.74 -7.33 14.51
C SER A 170 -0.44 -6.53 15.03
N VAL A 171 -1.02 -7.00 16.13
CA VAL A 171 -2.04 -6.31 16.94
C VAL A 171 -1.58 -6.16 18.39
N ARG A 172 -0.27 -6.26 18.64
CA ARG A 172 0.34 -6.27 19.98
C ARG A 172 0.63 -4.88 20.56
N GLY A 173 0.36 -3.82 19.81
CA GLY A 173 0.80 -2.47 20.11
C GLY A 173 2.16 -2.13 19.50
N GLU A 174 2.87 -3.12 18.97
CA GLU A 174 4.17 -2.98 18.34
C GLU A 174 4.37 -3.98 17.20
N SER A 175 5.22 -3.63 16.23
CA SER A 175 5.85 -4.61 15.34
C SER A 175 6.94 -5.34 16.14
N SER A 176 7.06 -6.66 15.97
CA SER A 176 7.93 -7.48 16.82
C SER A 176 8.80 -8.46 16.03
N HIS A 177 9.63 -9.21 16.73
CA HIS A 177 10.41 -10.31 16.14
C HIS A 177 9.55 -11.46 15.60
N GLN A 178 8.29 -11.54 16.02
CA GLN A 178 7.38 -12.60 15.57
C GLN A 178 6.87 -12.35 14.17
N GLU A 179 6.54 -11.07 13.86
CA GLU A 179 6.03 -10.62 12.59
C GLU A 179 6.78 -9.35 12.20
N HIS A 180 7.63 -9.44 11.18
CA HIS A 180 8.40 -8.29 10.73
C HIS A 180 7.56 -7.45 9.75
N PRO A 181 7.61 -6.10 9.81
CA PRO A 181 6.87 -5.21 8.92
C PRO A 181 7.50 -5.12 7.52
N PHE A 182 7.71 -6.29 6.90
CA PHE A 182 8.35 -6.48 5.61
C PHE A 182 7.69 -7.62 4.86
N ILE A 183 7.45 -7.43 3.56
CA ILE A 183 7.09 -8.49 2.63
C ILE A 183 7.86 -8.31 1.33
N ALA A 184 8.14 -9.41 0.66
CA ALA A 184 8.58 -9.41 -0.73
C ALA A 184 7.74 -10.40 -1.53
N TRP A 185 7.57 -10.12 -2.83
CA TRP A 185 6.95 -11.08 -3.76
C TRP A 185 7.80 -11.13 -5.04
N MET A 186 7.84 -12.30 -5.63
CA MET A 186 8.83 -12.58 -6.65
C MET A 186 8.40 -13.70 -7.58
N ASP A 187 8.99 -13.75 -8.76
CA ASP A 187 8.83 -14.88 -9.66
C ASP A 187 9.37 -16.17 -9.02
N PRO A 188 8.80 -17.35 -9.33
CA PRO A 188 9.14 -18.61 -8.65
C PRO A 188 10.62 -19.02 -8.77
N ASP A 189 11.29 -18.62 -9.86
CA ASP A 189 12.70 -18.91 -10.14
C ASP A 189 13.67 -17.85 -9.60
N THR A 190 13.16 -16.82 -8.91
CA THR A 190 14.01 -15.77 -8.31
C THR A 190 14.93 -16.36 -7.25
N THR A 191 16.22 -16.00 -7.37
CA THR A 191 17.29 -16.39 -6.43
C THR A 191 17.92 -15.16 -5.78
N GLN A 192 19.08 -15.32 -5.15
CA GLN A 192 19.86 -14.21 -4.62
C GLN A 192 20.47 -13.32 -5.71
N THR A 193 20.68 -13.85 -6.92
CA THR A 193 21.46 -13.18 -7.98
C THR A 193 20.72 -13.04 -9.30
N GLN A 194 19.45 -13.46 -9.39
CA GLN A 194 18.64 -13.35 -10.60
C GLN A 194 17.15 -13.38 -10.29
N GLY A 195 16.34 -12.89 -11.22
CA GLY A 195 14.89 -12.89 -11.21
C GLY A 195 14.29 -11.60 -10.62
N ASP A 196 13.03 -11.39 -10.96
CA ASP A 196 12.28 -10.22 -10.51
C ASP A 196 11.81 -10.39 -9.07
N VAL A 197 12.06 -9.36 -8.26
CA VAL A 197 11.58 -9.26 -6.89
C VAL A 197 11.12 -7.85 -6.58
N TYR A 198 9.98 -7.76 -5.93
CA TYR A 198 9.39 -6.55 -5.39
C TYR A 198 9.36 -6.65 -3.87
N ALA A 199 9.54 -5.55 -3.16
CA ALA A 199 9.45 -5.57 -1.71
C ALA A 199 8.79 -4.31 -1.16
N MET A 200 8.15 -4.47 0.01
CA MET A 200 7.63 -3.39 0.84
C MET A 200 8.15 -3.52 2.27
N HIS A 201 8.60 -2.41 2.82
CA HIS A 201 8.98 -2.28 4.22
C HIS A 201 8.23 -1.12 4.87
N PHE A 202 7.60 -1.34 6.03
CA PHE A 202 6.82 -0.34 6.74
C PHE A 202 7.64 0.37 7.80
N VAL A 203 7.81 1.68 7.68
CA VAL A 203 8.57 2.51 8.63
C VAL A 203 7.66 2.92 9.79
N TYR A 204 7.31 1.94 10.60
CA TYR A 204 6.42 2.13 11.74
C TYR A 204 6.64 1.04 12.79
N SER A 205 6.62 1.40 14.06
CA SER A 205 6.84 0.47 15.18
C SER A 205 5.56 -0.04 15.85
N GLY A 206 4.39 0.48 15.46
CA GLY A 206 3.10 0.07 16.01
C GLY A 206 2.46 -1.13 15.29
N ASN A 207 1.16 -1.30 15.50
CA ASN A 207 0.37 -2.33 14.83
C ASN A 207 0.38 -2.14 13.32
N PHE A 208 0.73 -3.17 12.58
CA PHE A 208 0.78 -3.13 11.12
C PHE A 208 0.08 -4.33 10.49
N GLN A 209 -0.25 -4.19 9.24
CA GLN A 209 -0.68 -5.28 8.38
C GLN A 209 -0.10 -5.10 6.98
N ALA A 210 0.47 -6.19 6.46
CA ALA A 210 0.81 -6.34 5.06
C ALA A 210 0.09 -7.56 4.51
N GLN A 211 -0.45 -7.46 3.30
CA GLN A 211 -1.16 -8.57 2.69
C GLN A 211 -1.04 -8.59 1.18
N ILE A 212 -1.18 -9.80 0.63
CA ILE A 212 -1.33 -10.03 -0.81
C ILE A 212 -2.65 -10.77 -1.00
N GLU A 213 -3.50 -10.23 -1.86
CA GLU A 213 -4.76 -10.85 -2.28
C GLU A 213 -4.64 -11.27 -3.74
N LYS A 214 -4.73 -12.58 -4.00
CA LYS A 214 -4.81 -13.14 -5.35
C LYS A 214 -6.26 -13.31 -5.73
N SER A 215 -6.69 -12.65 -6.81
CA SER A 215 -8.05 -12.70 -7.31
C SER A 215 -8.25 -13.86 -8.29
N GLN A 216 -9.51 -14.19 -8.57
CA GLN A 216 -9.90 -15.14 -9.59
C GLN A 216 -9.65 -14.68 -11.03
N PHE A 217 -9.30 -13.40 -11.21
CA PHE A 217 -9.05 -12.75 -12.50
C PHE A 217 -7.55 -12.63 -12.83
N GLU A 218 -6.73 -13.50 -12.24
CA GLU A 218 -5.28 -13.54 -12.47
C GLU A 218 -4.60 -12.20 -12.14
N SER A 219 -5.05 -11.56 -11.08
CA SER A 219 -4.45 -10.33 -10.55
C SER A 219 -4.12 -10.48 -9.07
N ILE A 220 -3.12 -9.72 -8.63
CA ILE A 220 -2.78 -9.58 -7.23
C ILE A 220 -2.91 -8.13 -6.78
N ARG A 221 -3.34 -7.96 -5.53
CA ARG A 221 -3.29 -6.68 -4.81
C ARG A 221 -2.40 -6.83 -3.60
N VAL A 222 -1.36 -5.99 -3.53
CA VAL A 222 -0.44 -5.93 -2.41
C VAL A 222 -0.69 -4.65 -1.64
N THR A 223 -0.96 -4.76 -0.34
CA THR A 223 -1.23 -3.59 0.52
C THR A 223 -0.45 -3.65 1.81
N MET A 224 -0.08 -2.47 2.34
CA MET A 224 0.62 -2.33 3.61
C MET A 224 0.23 -1.04 4.33
N GLY A 225 0.07 -1.11 5.64
CA GLY A 225 -0.24 0.05 6.47
C GLY A 225 -0.53 -0.31 7.92
N ILE A 226 -1.13 0.62 8.65
CA ILE A 226 -1.60 0.38 10.03
C ILE A 226 -2.64 -0.73 10.02
N ASN A 227 -2.53 -1.68 10.96
CA ASN A 227 -3.53 -2.73 11.12
C ASN A 227 -4.90 -2.12 11.44
N ALA A 228 -5.91 -2.52 10.68
CA ALA A 228 -7.26 -1.98 10.83
C ALA A 228 -8.02 -2.55 12.04
N GLU A 229 -7.52 -3.63 12.65
CA GLU A 229 -8.09 -4.17 13.88
C GLU A 229 -7.90 -3.17 15.02
N ASP A 230 -9.01 -2.79 15.67
CA ASP A 230 -9.07 -1.77 16.71
C ASP A 230 -8.61 -0.35 16.30
N PHE A 231 -8.35 -0.12 15.01
CA PHE A 231 -8.03 1.21 14.53
C PHE A 231 -9.30 2.03 14.31
N CYS A 232 -9.38 3.16 15.02
CA CYS A 232 -10.46 4.14 14.85
C CYS A 232 -9.93 5.54 15.17
N TRP A 233 -9.73 6.35 14.13
CA TRP A 233 -9.25 7.71 14.28
C TRP A 233 -10.35 8.71 13.96
N LYS A 234 -10.70 9.56 14.93
CA LYS A 234 -11.67 10.64 14.74
C LYS A 234 -10.99 11.82 14.07
N LEU A 235 -11.40 12.12 12.85
CA LEU A 235 -10.91 13.23 12.05
C LEU A 235 -11.95 14.33 11.99
N LYS A 236 -11.71 15.46 12.66
CA LYS A 236 -12.61 16.63 12.67
C LYS A 236 -12.43 17.46 11.40
N GLN A 237 -13.34 18.43 11.20
CA GLN A 237 -13.24 19.40 10.10
C GLN A 237 -11.88 20.11 10.11
N GLY A 238 -11.23 20.14 8.95
CA GLY A 238 -9.92 20.76 8.74
C GLY A 238 -8.72 20.00 9.30
N GLU A 239 -8.94 18.88 10.03
CA GLU A 239 -7.84 18.03 10.49
C GLU A 239 -7.30 17.14 9.37
N CYS A 240 -6.02 16.84 9.46
CA CYS A 240 -5.30 15.91 8.59
C CYS A 240 -4.80 14.71 9.38
N PHE A 241 -5.02 13.51 8.86
CA PHE A 241 -4.38 12.28 9.30
C PHE A 241 -3.29 11.89 8.32
N THR A 242 -2.07 11.65 8.80
CA THR A 242 -0.96 11.17 7.98
C THR A 242 -0.67 9.70 8.31
N ALA A 243 -0.71 8.84 7.28
CA ALA A 243 -0.32 7.44 7.42
C ALA A 243 1.22 7.29 7.45
N PRO A 244 1.77 6.31 8.20
CA PRO A 244 3.20 6.05 8.20
C PRO A 244 3.72 5.66 6.82
N GLU A 245 5.03 5.76 6.63
CA GLU A 245 5.71 5.53 5.36
C GLU A 245 5.88 4.04 5.04
N VAL A 246 5.66 3.68 3.78
CA VAL A 246 6.09 2.41 3.18
C VAL A 246 7.22 2.69 2.20
N VAL A 247 8.28 1.91 2.28
CA VAL A 247 9.40 1.90 1.35
C VAL A 247 9.20 0.76 0.36
N LEU A 248 9.18 1.08 -0.94
CA LEU A 248 9.04 0.12 -2.03
C LEU A 248 10.34 0.04 -2.81
N THR A 249 10.70 -1.16 -3.23
CA THR A 249 11.82 -1.39 -4.14
C THR A 249 11.51 -2.52 -5.12
N PHE A 250 12.20 -2.49 -6.25
CA PHE A 250 12.18 -3.52 -7.27
C PHE A 250 13.62 -3.88 -7.65
N SER A 251 13.85 -5.15 -7.97
CA SER A 251 15.10 -5.59 -8.58
C SER A 251 14.83 -6.73 -9.56
N SER A 252 15.43 -6.67 -10.73
CA SER A 252 15.50 -7.77 -11.70
C SER A 252 16.76 -8.65 -11.52
N GLU A 253 17.63 -8.28 -10.58
CA GLU A 253 18.87 -8.97 -10.26
C GLU A 253 18.79 -9.81 -8.97
N GLY A 254 17.59 -10.23 -8.60
CA GLY A 254 17.34 -11.09 -7.47
C GLY A 254 17.30 -10.41 -6.10
N MET A 255 17.09 -11.22 -5.06
CA MET A 255 16.91 -10.75 -3.69
C MET A 255 18.13 -10.07 -3.10
N GLY A 256 19.33 -10.44 -3.53
CA GLY A 256 20.57 -9.83 -3.04
C GLY A 256 20.70 -8.36 -3.44
N ASN A 257 20.30 -8.00 -4.65
CA ASN A 257 20.28 -6.60 -5.10
C ASN A 257 19.19 -5.80 -4.36
N MET A 258 17.96 -6.33 -4.30
CA MET A 258 16.87 -5.74 -3.51
C MET A 258 17.30 -5.43 -2.06
N THR A 259 18.03 -6.37 -1.43
CA THR A 259 18.52 -6.19 -0.07
C THR A 259 19.57 -5.08 0.02
N ARG A 260 20.49 -4.97 -0.96
CA ARG A 260 21.48 -3.88 -1.01
C ARG A 260 20.80 -2.53 -1.18
N ASN A 261 19.84 -2.40 -2.09
CA ASN A 261 19.08 -1.16 -2.28
C ASN A 261 18.44 -0.68 -0.96
N LEU A 262 17.80 -1.57 -0.22
CA LEU A 262 17.24 -1.24 1.09
C LEU A 262 18.31 -0.86 2.11
N HIS A 263 19.44 -1.58 2.18
CA HIS A 263 20.52 -1.28 3.11
C HIS A 263 21.20 0.07 2.81
N ASP A 264 21.42 0.38 1.54
CA ASP A 264 22.03 1.64 1.13
C ASP A 264 21.09 2.82 1.40
N PHE A 265 19.79 2.62 1.17
CA PHE A 265 18.77 3.61 1.49
C PHE A 265 18.65 3.93 3.00
N TYR A 266 18.77 2.92 3.88
CA TYR A 266 18.67 3.12 5.33
C TYR A 266 20.00 3.54 6.00
N ARG A 267 21.08 3.59 5.27
CA ARG A 267 22.42 4.00 5.78
C ARG A 267 22.62 5.51 5.75
#